data_00a83b1b53eaa37688b486ab532bed34
#
_entry.id   00a83b1b53eaa37688b486ab532bed34
#
_cell.length_a   1.000
_cell.length_b   1.000
_cell.length_c   1.000
_cell.angle_alpha   90.00
_cell.angle_beta   90.00
_cell.angle_gamma   90.00
#
_symmetry.space_group_name_H-M   'P 1'
#
loop_
_entity.id
_entity.type
_entity.pdbx_description
1 polymer ?
#
loop_
_entity_poly.entity_id
_entity_poly.type
_entity_poly.pdbx_seq_one_letter_code
_entity_poly.pdbx_strand_id
1 'polypeptide(L)'
;MEDKTILLSSTYFGPVQWYQKLNRHRCVIEQHDNFVKQTYRNRCVIASANGPQTLTVPTERYDGLKCPMRDIRISDHGNWRHLHWQALVSAYGETPFFEYYADDLRPYFEERRWTYLLDFNLDIMHTLCSLLDVRPTLSLSDHYITTDAPTAVHAATTTAHAATTTAHAAATATTGGSDSMGEEAELNAGRNLFEEAKGAGSKAESKLFEEAKGTGSNAESKLFEEAKGAGSMGGEAGSKFIDLRDAIRPKRPLPDSEFDPRPYYQVRAARHGFLPNLSVLDLLFNEGPEGIFWL
;
A
#
# COMPACT_ATOMS: atom_id res chain seq x y z
N MET A 1 9.58 -26.66 14.40
CA MET A 1 9.50 -25.74 13.26
C MET A 1 10.51 -24.65 13.55
N GLU A 2 11.45 -24.40 12.66
CA GLU A 2 12.37 -23.26 12.82
C GLU A 2 11.54 -21.97 12.83
N ASP A 3 11.70 -21.16 13.86
CA ASP A 3 10.97 -19.91 14.03
C ASP A 3 11.58 -18.88 13.05
N LYS A 4 11.03 -18.85 11.83
CA LYS A 4 11.50 -17.98 10.75
C LYS A 4 11.00 -16.57 11.01
N THR A 5 11.89 -15.62 11.14
CA THR A 5 11.53 -14.20 11.26
C THR A 5 11.54 -13.54 9.87
N ILE A 6 10.45 -12.90 9.50
CA ILE A 6 10.30 -12.20 8.23
C ILE A 6 10.74 -10.74 8.38
N LEU A 7 11.63 -10.29 7.49
CA LEU A 7 12.07 -8.90 7.43
C LEU A 7 11.28 -8.15 6.34
N LEU A 8 10.58 -7.10 6.75
CA LEU A 8 9.67 -6.33 5.90
C LEU A 8 10.05 -4.84 5.86
N SER A 9 9.65 -4.15 4.80
CA SER A 9 9.56 -2.68 4.79
C SER A 9 8.17 -2.25 5.23
N SER A 10 8.02 -1.04 5.80
CA SER A 10 6.71 -0.45 6.07
C SER A 10 5.97 -0.16 4.76
N THR A 11 4.64 -0.18 4.79
CA THR A 11 3.80 -0.02 3.60
C THR A 11 2.64 0.95 3.82
N TYR A 12 2.35 1.77 2.81
CA TYR A 12 1.16 2.61 2.75
C TYR A 12 -0.02 1.76 2.26
N PHE A 13 -0.97 1.44 3.14
CA PHE A 13 -2.10 0.54 2.84
C PHE A 13 -1.63 -0.69 2.05
N GLY A 14 -0.71 -1.46 2.65
CA GLY A 14 0.03 -2.54 2.01
C GLY A 14 -0.85 -3.59 1.32
N PRO A 15 -0.27 -4.43 0.47
CA PRO A 15 -1.01 -5.46 -0.23
C PRO A 15 -1.39 -6.63 0.70
N VAL A 16 -2.37 -7.43 0.29
CA VAL A 16 -2.83 -8.64 1.01
C VAL A 16 -1.66 -9.55 1.37
N GLN A 17 -0.71 -9.77 0.46
CA GLN A 17 0.51 -10.56 0.69
C GLN A 17 1.29 -10.11 1.93
N TRP A 18 1.43 -8.80 2.11
CA TRP A 18 2.17 -8.23 3.24
C TRP A 18 1.47 -8.51 4.57
N TYR A 19 0.13 -8.38 4.60
CA TYR A 19 -0.68 -8.69 5.77
C TYR A 19 -0.76 -10.19 6.06
N GLN A 20 -0.70 -11.06 5.05
CA GLN A 20 -0.54 -12.50 5.25
C GLN A 20 0.76 -12.82 6.02
N LYS A 21 1.87 -12.12 5.71
CA LYS A 21 3.12 -12.30 6.47
C LYS A 21 2.97 -11.85 7.92
N LEU A 22 2.34 -10.71 8.16
CA LEU A 22 2.08 -10.23 9.52
C LEU A 22 1.22 -11.21 10.34
N ASN A 23 0.21 -11.80 9.73
CA ASN A 23 -0.71 -12.72 10.42
C ASN A 23 -0.06 -14.07 10.72
N ARG A 24 0.83 -14.56 9.85
CA ARG A 24 1.34 -15.94 9.91
C ARG A 24 2.71 -16.08 10.56
N HIS A 25 3.49 -15.01 10.66
CA HIS A 25 4.89 -15.07 11.05
C HIS A 25 5.27 -14.00 12.06
N ARG A 26 6.38 -14.24 12.77
CA ARG A 26 7.08 -13.18 13.47
C ARG A 26 7.71 -12.25 12.44
N CYS A 27 7.48 -10.94 12.55
CA CYS A 27 7.95 -9.96 11.59
C CYS A 27 8.81 -8.88 12.25
N VAL A 28 9.78 -8.38 11.49
CA VAL A 28 10.55 -7.19 11.84
C VAL A 28 10.36 -6.18 10.71
N ILE A 29 9.93 -4.96 11.05
CA ILE A 29 9.91 -3.85 10.08
C ILE A 29 11.24 -3.12 10.15
N GLU A 30 11.93 -3.06 9.02
CA GLU A 30 13.19 -2.36 8.86
C GLU A 30 12.93 -0.86 8.68
N GLN A 31 13.42 -0.04 9.62
CA GLN A 31 13.25 1.40 9.58
C GLN A 31 14.49 2.16 9.06
N HIS A 32 15.65 1.51 9.05
CA HIS A 32 16.91 2.07 8.59
C HIS A 32 17.22 1.78 7.12
N ASP A 33 16.34 0.98 6.46
CA ASP A 33 16.43 0.72 5.03
C ASP A 33 16.27 2.00 4.21
N ASN A 34 16.94 2.07 3.06
CA ASN A 34 16.82 3.22 2.19
C ASN A 34 15.44 3.26 1.51
N PHE A 35 14.85 4.45 1.48
CA PHE A 35 13.60 4.67 0.77
C PHE A 35 13.76 4.39 -0.73
N VAL A 36 12.92 3.52 -1.24
CA VAL A 36 12.86 3.19 -2.66
C VAL A 36 11.56 3.70 -3.25
N LYS A 37 11.65 4.64 -4.19
CA LYS A 37 10.50 5.18 -4.91
C LYS A 37 9.79 4.09 -5.72
N GLN A 38 8.48 4.26 -5.91
CA GLN A 38 7.64 3.35 -6.70
C GLN A 38 7.49 1.94 -6.08
N THR A 39 7.60 1.83 -4.76
CA THR A 39 7.33 0.62 -3.98
C THR A 39 6.10 0.82 -3.09
N TYR A 40 5.67 -0.20 -2.39
CA TYR A 40 4.56 -0.09 -1.42
C TYR A 40 4.90 0.78 -0.20
N ARG A 41 6.16 1.23 -0.02
CA ARG A 41 6.55 2.16 1.05
C ARG A 41 5.73 3.46 1.02
N ASN A 42 5.41 3.97 -0.18
CA ASN A 42 4.62 5.20 -0.32
C ASN A 42 3.45 5.08 -1.31
N ARG A 43 3.04 3.87 -1.67
CA ARG A 43 1.90 3.66 -2.57
C ARG A 43 1.12 2.41 -2.25
N CYS A 44 -0.16 2.41 -2.65
CA CYS A 44 -0.99 1.23 -2.67
C CYS A 44 -1.63 1.06 -4.06
N VAL A 45 -2.20 -0.12 -4.31
CA VAL A 45 -2.93 -0.44 -5.53
C VAL A 45 -4.33 -0.86 -5.16
N ILE A 46 -5.34 -0.18 -5.69
CA ILE A 46 -6.76 -0.42 -5.46
C ILE A 46 -7.46 -0.87 -6.74
N ALA A 47 -8.66 -1.46 -6.62
CA ALA A 47 -9.51 -1.80 -7.76
C ALA A 47 -10.41 -0.62 -8.13
N SER A 48 -10.09 0.10 -9.19
CA SER A 48 -10.96 1.17 -9.72
C SER A 48 -11.91 0.65 -10.80
N ALA A 49 -12.84 1.49 -11.23
CA ALA A 49 -13.73 1.19 -12.35
C ALA A 49 -13.00 0.81 -13.65
N ASN A 50 -11.77 1.32 -13.84
CA ASN A 50 -10.94 1.11 -15.03
C ASN A 50 -9.81 0.09 -14.83
N GLY A 51 -9.85 -0.68 -13.74
CA GLY A 51 -8.82 -1.65 -13.38
C GLY A 51 -7.94 -1.18 -12.23
N PRO A 52 -6.75 -1.77 -12.04
CA PRO A 52 -5.86 -1.41 -10.96
C PRO A 52 -5.43 0.05 -11.00
N GLN A 53 -5.65 0.77 -9.92
CA GLN A 53 -5.27 2.18 -9.75
C GLN A 53 -4.23 2.31 -8.63
N THR A 54 -3.17 3.05 -8.90
CA THR A 54 -2.11 3.31 -7.92
C THR A 54 -2.33 4.66 -7.24
N LEU A 55 -2.40 4.67 -5.91
CA LEU A 55 -2.40 5.85 -5.06
C LEU A 55 -1.00 6.04 -4.48
N THR A 56 -0.43 7.24 -4.58
CA THR A 56 0.96 7.50 -4.17
C THR A 56 1.03 8.70 -3.24
N VAL A 57 1.55 8.49 -2.03
CA VAL A 57 1.86 9.57 -1.08
C VAL A 57 3.10 10.32 -1.57
N PRO A 58 3.01 11.63 -1.81
CA PRO A 58 4.17 12.43 -2.17
C PRO A 58 5.11 12.59 -0.98
N THR A 59 6.41 12.59 -1.23
CA THR A 59 7.45 12.81 -0.23
C THR A 59 8.21 14.09 -0.51
N GLU A 60 8.71 14.74 0.53
CA GLU A 60 9.63 15.86 0.38
C GLU A 60 10.92 15.40 -0.31
N ARG A 61 11.61 16.36 -0.89
CA ARG A 61 12.98 16.11 -1.39
C ARG A 61 13.92 15.96 -0.20
N TYR A 62 14.81 15.01 -0.27
CA TYR A 62 15.86 14.81 0.69
C TYR A 62 17.23 15.03 0.02
N ASP A 63 18.18 15.51 0.81
CA ASP A 63 19.53 15.73 0.34
C ASP A 63 20.27 14.40 0.23
N GLY A 64 21.01 14.22 -0.88
CA GLY A 64 21.79 13.02 -1.14
C GLY A 64 21.11 11.97 -1.99
N LEU A 65 21.82 10.87 -2.23
CA LEU A 65 21.37 9.77 -3.10
C LEU A 65 20.45 8.78 -2.38
N LYS A 66 20.56 8.71 -1.05
CA LYS A 66 19.84 7.74 -0.21
C LYS A 66 19.34 8.43 1.05
N CYS A 67 18.17 8.03 1.54
CA CYS A 67 17.60 8.49 2.79
C CYS A 67 16.94 7.30 3.50
N PRO A 68 17.21 7.07 4.78
CA PRO A 68 16.56 6.03 5.56
C PRO A 68 15.03 6.22 5.56
N MET A 69 14.30 5.12 5.59
CA MET A 69 12.83 5.15 5.56
C MET A 69 12.24 5.98 6.72
N ARG A 70 12.86 5.90 7.90
CA ARG A 70 12.44 6.65 9.10
C ARG A 70 12.54 8.16 8.96
N ASP A 71 13.42 8.66 8.07
CA ASP A 71 13.70 10.09 7.89
C ASP A 71 12.91 10.69 6.70
N ILE A 72 12.15 9.89 5.98
CA ILE A 72 11.34 10.35 4.85
C ILE A 72 10.14 11.13 5.35
N ARG A 73 10.03 12.39 4.92
CA ARG A 73 8.94 13.30 5.27
C ARG A 73 7.85 13.25 4.20
N ILE A 74 6.59 13.32 4.67
CA ILE A 74 5.44 13.44 3.79
C ILE A 74 5.37 14.87 3.27
N SER A 75 5.15 15.02 1.96
CA SER A 75 4.89 16.32 1.35
C SER A 75 3.40 16.61 1.31
N ASP A 76 3.03 17.83 1.68
CA ASP A 76 1.65 18.33 1.52
C ASP A 76 1.41 18.97 0.16
N HIS A 77 2.37 18.83 -0.78
CA HIS A 77 2.22 19.35 -2.14
C HIS A 77 1.09 18.63 -2.88
N GLY A 78 0.24 19.40 -3.52
CA GLY A 78 -0.98 18.88 -4.14
C GLY A 78 -2.03 18.46 -3.09
N ASN A 79 -3.24 18.22 -3.53
CA ASN A 79 -4.34 17.80 -2.67
C ASN A 79 -4.47 16.27 -2.62
N TRP A 80 -3.34 15.56 -2.44
CA TRP A 80 -3.29 14.11 -2.57
C TRP A 80 -4.19 13.37 -1.59
N ARG A 81 -4.32 13.87 -0.35
CA ARG A 81 -5.20 13.25 0.65
C ARG A 81 -6.64 13.21 0.17
N HIS A 82 -7.16 14.36 -0.25
CA HIS A 82 -8.50 14.44 -0.81
C HIS A 82 -8.68 13.56 -2.06
N LEU A 83 -7.70 13.57 -2.97
CA LEU A 83 -7.75 12.74 -4.19
C LEU A 83 -7.74 11.25 -3.86
N HIS A 84 -6.95 10.82 -2.87
CA HIS A 84 -6.95 9.42 -2.43
C HIS A 84 -8.29 9.03 -1.79
N TRP A 85 -8.85 9.89 -0.94
CA TRP A 85 -10.17 9.64 -0.35
C TRP A 85 -11.25 9.53 -1.43
N GLN A 86 -11.30 10.45 -2.37
CA GLN A 86 -12.25 10.39 -3.48
C GLN A 86 -12.06 9.13 -4.34
N ALA A 87 -10.82 8.69 -4.54
CA ALA A 87 -10.53 7.46 -5.25
C ALA A 87 -11.09 6.22 -4.49
N LEU A 88 -10.95 6.18 -3.16
CA LEU A 88 -11.52 5.12 -2.33
C LEU A 88 -13.05 5.13 -2.35
N VAL A 89 -13.69 6.29 -2.19
CA VAL A 89 -15.14 6.44 -2.29
C VAL A 89 -15.65 5.95 -3.65
N SER A 90 -14.99 6.36 -4.75
CA SER A 90 -15.37 5.95 -6.10
C SER A 90 -15.14 4.45 -6.36
N ALA A 91 -14.09 3.88 -5.75
CA ALA A 91 -13.76 2.47 -5.94
C ALA A 91 -14.64 1.53 -5.11
N TYR A 92 -14.91 1.92 -3.86
CA TYR A 92 -15.46 1.03 -2.84
C TYR A 92 -16.76 1.51 -2.19
N GLY A 93 -17.30 2.69 -2.52
CA GLY A 93 -18.53 3.21 -1.92
C GLY A 93 -19.75 2.30 -2.05
N GLU A 94 -19.74 1.37 -3.03
CA GLU A 94 -20.78 0.38 -3.24
C GLU A 94 -20.46 -0.99 -2.63
N THR A 95 -19.32 -1.14 -1.93
CA THR A 95 -18.97 -2.42 -1.28
C THR A 95 -19.69 -2.57 0.05
N PRO A 96 -19.92 -3.82 0.51
CA PRO A 96 -20.73 -4.08 1.70
C PRO A 96 -20.22 -3.41 2.98
N PHE A 97 -18.91 -3.20 3.12
CA PHE A 97 -18.31 -2.75 4.37
C PHE A 97 -17.65 -1.37 4.29
N PHE A 98 -17.70 -0.67 3.14
CA PHE A 98 -17.03 0.63 3.02
C PHE A 98 -17.56 1.64 4.04
N GLU A 99 -18.88 1.81 4.13
CA GLU A 99 -19.48 2.78 5.07
C GLU A 99 -19.17 2.43 6.52
N TYR A 100 -19.07 1.14 6.84
CA TYR A 100 -18.77 0.67 8.19
C TYR A 100 -17.36 1.08 8.67
N TYR A 101 -16.36 1.08 7.76
CA TYR A 101 -14.97 1.39 8.10
C TYR A 101 -14.53 2.80 7.66
N ALA A 102 -15.40 3.54 6.98
CA ALA A 102 -15.05 4.85 6.43
C ALA A 102 -14.58 5.83 7.50
N ASP A 103 -15.23 5.87 8.66
CA ASP A 103 -14.90 6.82 9.74
C ASP A 103 -13.56 6.49 10.41
N ASP A 104 -13.18 5.21 10.52
CA ASP A 104 -11.89 4.80 11.07
C ASP A 104 -10.72 5.18 10.14
N LEU A 105 -10.97 5.23 8.83
CA LEU A 105 -9.95 5.49 7.82
C LEU A 105 -9.87 6.95 7.37
N ARG A 106 -10.96 7.71 7.53
CA ARG A 106 -11.05 9.12 7.12
C ARG A 106 -9.95 10.01 7.72
N PRO A 107 -9.54 9.86 9.00
CA PRO A 107 -8.49 10.69 9.60
C PRO A 107 -7.16 10.66 8.83
N TYR A 108 -6.82 9.55 8.16
CA TYR A 108 -5.61 9.43 7.35
C TYR A 108 -5.62 10.34 6.11
N PHE A 109 -6.78 10.80 5.69
CA PHE A 109 -6.97 11.64 4.50
C PHE A 109 -7.38 13.08 4.84
N GLU A 110 -7.82 13.36 6.05
CA GLU A 110 -8.24 14.69 6.49
C GLU A 110 -7.23 15.35 7.41
N GLU A 111 -6.59 14.58 8.29
CA GLU A 111 -5.64 15.09 9.27
C GLU A 111 -4.20 15.16 8.70
N ARG A 112 -3.40 16.09 9.24
CA ARG A 112 -2.00 16.31 8.87
C ARG A 112 -1.07 16.11 10.07
N ARG A 113 -1.40 15.19 10.97
CA ARG A 113 -0.65 14.94 12.20
C ARG A 113 0.68 14.21 11.98
N TRP A 114 0.83 13.48 10.86
CA TRP A 114 2.04 12.72 10.58
C TRP A 114 3.02 13.53 9.74
N THR A 115 4.23 13.67 10.22
CA THR A 115 5.33 14.30 9.52
C THR A 115 6.15 13.29 8.72
N TYR A 116 6.40 12.10 9.32
CA TYR A 116 7.23 11.08 8.72
C TYR A 116 6.38 9.96 8.11
N LEU A 117 6.85 9.47 6.95
CA LEU A 117 6.15 8.42 6.21
C LEU A 117 6.15 7.09 6.97
N LEU A 118 7.21 6.80 7.73
CA LEU A 118 7.25 5.59 8.55
C LEU A 118 6.17 5.60 9.62
N ASP A 119 6.04 6.69 10.38
CA ASP A 119 5.05 6.81 11.45
C ASP A 119 3.63 6.71 10.89
N PHE A 120 3.39 7.34 9.73
CA PHE A 120 2.12 7.26 9.01
C PHE A 120 1.78 5.82 8.61
N ASN A 121 2.73 5.09 8.04
CA ASN A 121 2.54 3.71 7.63
C ASN A 121 2.31 2.77 8.83
N LEU A 122 3.01 2.99 9.94
CA LEU A 122 2.84 2.18 11.16
C LEU A 122 1.47 2.40 11.79
N ASP A 123 1.00 3.63 11.84
CA ASP A 123 -0.32 3.96 12.39
C ASP A 123 -1.44 3.35 11.53
N ILE A 124 -1.33 3.47 10.19
CA ILE A 124 -2.23 2.78 9.25
C ILE A 124 -2.22 1.26 9.49
N MET A 125 -1.04 0.67 9.61
CA MET A 125 -0.91 -0.77 9.87
C MET A 125 -1.61 -1.19 11.16
N HIS A 126 -1.41 -0.45 12.26
CA HIS A 126 -2.06 -0.75 13.54
C HIS A 126 -3.58 -0.68 13.44
N THR A 127 -4.11 0.37 12.81
CA THR A 127 -5.55 0.49 12.57
C THR A 127 -6.09 -0.67 11.75
N LEU A 128 -5.45 -1.00 10.62
CA LEU A 128 -5.90 -2.10 9.78
C LEU A 128 -5.78 -3.47 10.46
N CYS A 129 -4.74 -3.70 11.24
CA CYS A 129 -4.64 -4.91 12.05
C CYS A 129 -5.76 -5.01 13.08
N SER A 130 -6.13 -3.89 13.71
CA SER A 130 -7.28 -3.84 14.65
C SER A 130 -8.61 -4.13 13.94
N LEU A 131 -8.85 -3.53 12.78
CA LEU A 131 -10.10 -3.70 12.02
C LEU A 131 -10.26 -5.13 11.45
N LEU A 132 -9.16 -5.82 11.18
CA LEU A 132 -9.12 -7.19 10.66
C LEU A 132 -8.91 -8.26 11.75
N ASP A 133 -8.86 -7.87 13.04
CA ASP A 133 -8.49 -8.75 14.18
C ASP A 133 -7.15 -9.50 13.99
N VAL A 134 -6.22 -8.90 13.26
CA VAL A 134 -4.85 -9.40 13.11
C VAL A 134 -4.02 -8.98 14.32
N ARG A 135 -3.38 -9.94 14.99
CA ARG A 135 -2.53 -9.72 16.17
C ARG A 135 -1.08 -10.09 15.85
N PRO A 136 -0.34 -9.20 15.16
CA PRO A 136 0.97 -9.56 14.67
C PRO A 136 2.00 -9.66 15.80
N THR A 137 2.90 -10.62 15.70
CA THR A 137 4.14 -10.63 16.48
C THR A 137 5.17 -9.79 15.73
N LEU A 138 5.30 -8.52 16.10
CA LEU A 138 6.02 -7.51 15.35
C LEU A 138 7.01 -6.73 16.22
N SER A 139 8.17 -6.40 15.65
CA SER A 139 9.12 -5.43 16.21
C SER A 139 9.69 -4.52 15.13
N LEU A 140 10.25 -3.38 15.53
CA LEU A 140 11.04 -2.52 14.64
C LEU A 140 12.51 -2.86 14.78
N SER A 141 13.29 -2.69 13.70
CA SER A 141 14.74 -2.87 13.76
C SER A 141 15.41 -1.72 14.52
N ASP A 142 16.35 -2.02 15.43
CA ASP A 142 17.14 -1.00 16.13
C ASP A 142 18.29 -0.45 15.26
N HIS A 143 18.72 -1.24 14.30
CA HIS A 143 19.78 -0.92 13.34
C HIS A 143 19.48 -1.59 11.99
N TYR A 144 20.20 -1.20 10.95
CA TYR A 144 20.03 -1.84 9.64
C TYR A 144 20.41 -3.33 9.71
N ILE A 145 19.47 -4.18 9.33
CA ILE A 145 19.66 -5.63 9.31
C ILE A 145 20.22 -6.03 7.95
N THR A 146 21.47 -6.54 7.95
CA THR A 146 22.06 -7.18 6.77
C THR A 146 21.71 -8.66 6.75
N THR A 147 21.23 -9.14 5.62
CA THR A 147 20.97 -10.55 5.41
C THR A 147 22.06 -11.12 4.51
N ASP A 148 22.83 -12.09 5.00
CA ASP A 148 23.90 -12.79 4.23
C ASP A 148 23.34 -13.76 3.17
N ALA A 149 22.02 -13.91 3.08
CA ALA A 149 21.40 -14.75 2.06
C ALA A 149 21.46 -14.01 0.70
N PRO A 150 21.98 -14.63 -0.34
CA PRO A 150 21.82 -14.10 -1.69
C PRO A 150 20.31 -13.99 -1.93
N THR A 151 19.84 -12.76 -2.05
CA THR A 151 18.48 -12.49 -2.53
C THR A 151 18.30 -13.40 -3.74
N ALA A 152 17.28 -14.24 -3.76
CA ALA A 152 17.01 -15.25 -4.80
C ALA A 152 16.89 -14.69 -6.24
N VAL A 153 17.41 -13.50 -6.49
CA VAL A 153 17.33 -12.70 -7.70
C VAL A 153 18.51 -12.89 -8.64
N HIS A 154 19.63 -13.48 -8.22
CA HIS A 154 20.81 -13.59 -9.08
C HIS A 154 21.05 -14.96 -9.70
N ALA A 155 20.21 -15.97 -9.45
CA ALA A 155 20.42 -17.32 -10.01
C ALA A 155 19.73 -17.55 -11.38
N ALA A 156 18.95 -16.60 -11.91
CA ALA A 156 18.19 -16.82 -13.16
C ALA A 156 18.71 -16.04 -14.38
N THR A 157 19.83 -15.31 -14.29
CA THR A 157 20.28 -14.46 -15.41
C THR A 157 21.59 -14.88 -16.05
N THR A 158 22.17 -16.04 -15.71
CA THR A 158 23.48 -16.44 -16.26
C THR A 158 23.44 -17.65 -17.22
N THR A 159 22.27 -18.12 -17.65
CA THR A 159 22.20 -19.29 -18.58
C THR A 159 21.35 -19.06 -19.83
N ALA A 160 21.26 -17.85 -20.35
CA ALA A 160 20.57 -17.63 -21.64
C ALA A 160 21.31 -16.61 -22.54
N HIS A 161 22.62 -16.76 -22.67
CA HIS A 161 23.41 -16.03 -23.69
C HIS A 161 24.45 -16.93 -24.33
N ALA A 162 24.02 -18.09 -24.83
CA ALA A 162 24.81 -18.85 -25.81
C ALA A 162 23.85 -19.71 -26.63
N ALA A 163 23.26 -19.15 -27.64
CA ALA A 163 22.84 -19.78 -28.89
C ALA A 163 21.73 -18.92 -29.55
N THR A 164 22.12 -18.08 -30.46
CA THR A 164 21.53 -17.97 -31.80
C THR A 164 22.09 -16.71 -32.48
N THR A 165 23.26 -16.87 -33.02
CA THR A 165 23.72 -16.06 -34.16
C THR A 165 23.55 -16.97 -35.35
N THR A 166 22.57 -16.73 -36.20
CA THR A 166 22.63 -16.88 -37.68
C THR A 166 21.24 -16.76 -38.29
N ALA A 167 21.25 -16.03 -39.41
CA ALA A 167 20.22 -15.95 -40.47
C ALA A 167 18.98 -15.07 -40.09
N HIS A 168 18.60 -14.06 -40.82
CA HIS A 168 18.72 -13.82 -42.24
C HIS A 168 18.40 -12.36 -42.56
N ALA A 169 19.15 -11.84 -43.49
CA ALA A 169 18.87 -10.60 -44.21
C ALA A 169 17.71 -10.77 -45.19
N ALA A 170 17.16 -9.65 -45.59
CA ALA A 170 16.37 -9.39 -46.81
C ALA A 170 14.84 -9.46 -46.70
N ALA A 171 14.20 -8.30 -46.74
CA ALA A 171 13.42 -7.87 -47.89
C ALA A 171 12.82 -6.49 -47.67
N THR A 172 13.27 -5.62 -48.46
CA THR A 172 12.86 -4.33 -49.02
C THR A 172 11.35 -4.09 -49.22
N ALA A 173 10.98 -2.83 -48.88
CA ALA A 173 10.20 -1.88 -49.71
C ALA A 173 8.69 -2.13 -49.94
N THR A 174 7.83 -1.20 -49.65
CA THR A 174 7.39 -0.08 -50.50
C THR A 174 6.10 0.56 -49.97
N THR A 175 6.12 1.89 -49.96
CA THR A 175 5.02 2.84 -50.30
C THR A 175 3.68 2.74 -49.57
N GLY A 176 3.16 3.77 -49.01
CA GLY A 176 2.85 5.11 -49.41
C GLY A 176 1.57 5.57 -48.79
N GLY A 177 1.52 6.80 -48.38
CA GLY A 177 0.43 7.71 -48.67
C GLY A 177 -0.66 7.95 -47.65
N SER A 178 -0.59 9.16 -47.08
CA SER A 178 -1.69 10.17 -46.92
C SER A 178 -2.94 9.83 -46.12
N ASP A 179 -3.33 10.63 -45.23
CA ASP A 179 -4.04 11.87 -45.03
C ASP A 179 -4.70 11.86 -43.63
N SER A 180 -4.32 12.72 -42.80
CA SER A 180 -4.85 13.97 -42.25
C SER A 180 -6.35 14.06 -41.95
N MET A 181 -6.60 14.62 -40.81
CA MET A 181 -7.76 15.38 -40.33
C MET A 181 -8.84 14.64 -39.55
N GLY A 182 -9.01 15.13 -38.32
CA GLY A 182 -10.34 15.28 -37.70
C GLY A 182 -10.58 14.57 -36.39
N GLU A 183 -10.07 15.13 -35.28
CA GLU A 183 -10.69 14.84 -33.96
C GLU A 183 -10.33 15.93 -32.94
N GLU A 184 -10.90 17.10 -33.14
CA GLU A 184 -11.06 18.13 -32.13
C GLU A 184 -12.56 18.47 -32.00
N ALA A 185 -13.37 17.65 -31.38
CA ALA A 185 -14.75 18.01 -31.06
C ALA A 185 -15.45 17.10 -30.03
N GLU A 186 -14.82 16.70 -28.93
CA GLU A 186 -15.59 16.04 -27.83
C GLU A 186 -15.09 16.33 -26.40
N LEU A 187 -14.46 17.48 -26.18
CA LEU A 187 -13.96 17.87 -24.84
C LEU A 187 -14.76 18.98 -24.16
N ASN A 188 -15.99 19.29 -24.61
CA ASN A 188 -16.74 20.42 -24.05
C ASN A 188 -18.14 20.12 -23.51
N ALA A 189 -18.56 18.87 -23.35
CA ALA A 189 -19.90 18.52 -22.86
C ALA A 189 -19.96 18.13 -21.36
N GLY A 190 -18.84 18.08 -20.64
CA GLY A 190 -18.76 17.62 -19.24
C GLY A 190 -18.75 18.71 -18.16
N ARG A 191 -18.83 19.99 -18.54
CA ARG A 191 -18.62 21.11 -17.56
C ARG A 191 -19.88 21.76 -17.00
N ASN A 192 -21.07 21.48 -17.49
CA ASN A 192 -22.29 22.23 -17.11
C ASN A 192 -23.31 21.49 -16.25
N LEU A 193 -22.99 20.32 -15.69
CA LEU A 193 -23.92 19.59 -14.81
C LEU A 193 -23.52 19.59 -13.32
N PHE A 194 -22.49 20.35 -12.93
CA PHE A 194 -21.96 20.32 -11.55
C PHE A 194 -22.27 21.59 -10.72
N GLU A 195 -23.00 22.56 -11.23
CA GLU A 195 -23.27 23.81 -10.51
C GLU A 195 -24.69 23.95 -9.90
N GLU A 196 -25.60 23.03 -10.10
CA GLU A 196 -26.98 23.13 -9.59
C GLU A 196 -27.31 22.36 -8.30
N ALA A 197 -26.36 21.71 -7.65
CA ALA A 197 -26.59 20.96 -6.40
C ALA A 197 -25.99 21.62 -5.12
N LYS A 198 -25.71 22.91 -5.14
CA LYS A 198 -25.30 23.67 -3.95
C LYS A 198 -26.40 24.60 -3.45
N GLY A 199 -27.35 24.05 -2.68
CA GLY A 199 -28.32 24.95 -2.06
C GLY A 199 -29.45 24.31 -1.30
N ALA A 200 -29.23 23.34 -0.39
CA ALA A 200 -30.18 23.06 0.70
C ALA A 200 -29.56 22.03 1.68
N GLY A 201 -29.07 22.44 2.82
CA GLY A 201 -28.63 21.49 3.86
C GLY A 201 -27.61 22.03 4.86
N SER A 202 -27.82 23.22 5.36
CA SER A 202 -26.95 23.74 6.41
C SER A 202 -27.83 24.42 7.48
N LYS A 203 -28.17 23.67 8.54
CA LYS A 203 -28.49 24.28 9.86
C LYS A 203 -28.92 23.29 10.97
N ALA A 204 -28.70 22.00 10.88
CA ALA A 204 -29.16 21.07 11.93
C ALA A 204 -28.07 20.23 12.66
N GLU A 205 -26.80 20.27 12.25
CA GLU A 205 -25.78 19.36 12.80
C GLU A 205 -24.73 19.99 13.74
N SER A 206 -24.85 21.26 14.12
CA SER A 206 -23.82 21.91 14.94
C SER A 206 -24.07 21.83 16.47
N LYS A 207 -25.02 21.06 16.97
CA LYS A 207 -25.32 20.96 18.40
C LYS A 207 -25.09 19.60 19.08
N LEU A 208 -24.73 18.56 18.36
CA LEU A 208 -24.45 17.24 18.93
C LEU A 208 -22.94 16.89 19.03
N PHE A 209 -22.06 17.80 18.59
CA PHE A 209 -20.61 17.51 18.49
C PHE A 209 -19.78 18.00 19.69
N GLU A 210 -20.39 18.57 20.72
CA GLU A 210 -19.65 19.18 21.84
C GLU A 210 -19.65 18.34 23.14
N GLU A 211 -20.35 17.22 23.20
CA GLU A 211 -20.44 16.39 24.41
C GLU A 211 -19.65 15.07 24.40
N ALA A 212 -18.97 14.72 23.30
CA ALA A 212 -18.18 13.49 23.19
C ALA A 212 -16.64 13.70 23.28
N LYS A 213 -16.17 14.87 23.68
CA LYS A 213 -14.74 15.14 23.90
C LYS A 213 -14.33 14.90 25.35
N GLY A 214 -14.20 13.66 25.76
CA GLY A 214 -13.66 13.45 27.11
C GLY A 214 -13.59 12.04 27.61
N THR A 215 -13.10 11.03 26.88
CA THR A 215 -12.61 9.78 27.48
C THR A 215 -12.04 8.78 26.45
N GLY A 216 -11.17 9.14 25.54
CA GLY A 216 -10.61 8.17 24.57
C GLY A 216 -9.12 8.25 24.29
N SER A 217 -8.43 9.31 24.72
CA SER A 217 -7.08 9.54 24.18
C SER A 217 -5.90 9.06 25.02
N ASN A 218 -6.12 8.43 26.18
CA ASN A 218 -5.04 8.07 27.11
C ASN A 218 -4.72 6.56 27.21
N ALA A 219 -5.47 5.69 26.56
CA ALA A 219 -5.19 4.24 26.59
C ALA A 219 -4.29 3.78 25.43
N GLU A 220 -4.42 4.40 24.27
CA GLU A 220 -3.67 3.98 23.07
C GLU A 220 -2.22 4.49 23.05
N SER A 221 -1.96 5.68 23.62
CA SER A 221 -0.59 6.17 23.77
C SER A 221 0.27 5.35 24.74
N LYS A 222 -0.34 4.64 25.68
CA LYS A 222 0.40 3.77 26.63
C LYS A 222 0.87 2.47 25.99
N LEU A 223 0.12 1.91 25.05
CA LEU A 223 0.55 0.71 24.31
C LEU A 223 1.75 1.00 23.40
N PHE A 224 1.86 2.22 22.89
CA PHE A 224 3.00 2.62 22.07
C PHE A 224 4.29 2.85 22.88
N GLU A 225 4.17 3.28 24.14
CA GLU A 225 5.33 3.42 25.04
C GLU A 225 5.80 2.07 25.61
N GLU A 226 4.90 1.12 25.85
CA GLU A 226 5.29 -0.22 26.28
C GLU A 226 6.03 -1.00 25.18
N ALA A 227 5.73 -0.77 23.91
CA ALA A 227 6.49 -1.35 22.79
C ALA A 227 7.90 -0.78 22.66
N LYS A 228 8.16 0.44 23.15
CA LYS A 228 9.50 1.05 23.21
C LYS A 228 10.36 0.54 24.38
N GLY A 229 9.75 -0.10 25.38
CA GLY A 229 10.41 -0.61 26.58
C GLY A 229 10.75 -2.10 26.56
N ALA A 230 10.36 -2.84 25.53
CA ALA A 230 10.69 -4.26 25.39
C ALA A 230 12.14 -4.41 24.93
N GLY A 231 13.00 -4.61 25.88
CA GLY A 231 14.38 -5.02 25.92
C GLY A 231 15.17 -5.09 24.60
N SER A 232 16.28 -4.39 24.60
CA SER A 232 17.47 -4.68 23.80
C SER A 232 17.69 -6.22 23.74
N MET A 233 17.24 -6.85 22.67
CA MET A 233 17.63 -8.21 22.34
C MET A 233 19.06 -8.15 21.86
N GLY A 234 19.99 -8.42 22.77
CA GLY A 234 21.40 -8.63 22.47
C GLY A 234 21.53 -9.64 21.35
N GLY A 235 22.46 -9.40 20.42
CA GLY A 235 22.67 -10.17 19.20
C GLY A 235 22.70 -11.67 19.45
N GLU A 236 21.60 -12.35 19.13
CA GLU A 236 21.57 -13.79 18.96
C GLU A 236 22.16 -14.10 17.58
N ALA A 237 23.37 -14.58 17.59
CA ALA A 237 23.98 -15.23 16.44
C ALA A 237 23.12 -16.43 16.03
N GLY A 238 22.39 -16.32 14.90
CA GLY A 238 21.68 -17.45 14.31
C GLY A 238 20.24 -17.25 13.89
N SER A 239 19.61 -16.11 14.13
CA SER A 239 18.25 -15.84 13.65
C SER A 239 18.25 -15.67 12.12
N LYS A 240 17.72 -16.67 11.42
CA LYS A 240 17.66 -16.68 9.96
C LYS A 240 16.49 -15.82 9.50
N PHE A 241 16.76 -14.57 9.11
CA PHE A 241 15.78 -13.71 8.50
C PHE A 241 15.45 -14.16 7.07
N ILE A 242 14.16 -14.13 6.72
CA ILE A 242 13.72 -14.15 5.32
C ILE A 242 13.48 -12.70 4.90
N ASP A 243 14.32 -12.21 4.02
CA ASP A 243 14.26 -10.82 3.56
C ASP A 243 13.21 -10.65 2.44
N LEU A 244 12.10 -9.99 2.75
CA LEU A 244 11.04 -9.67 1.81
C LEU A 244 10.89 -8.15 1.56
N ARG A 245 11.84 -7.32 2.04
CA ARG A 245 11.80 -5.85 1.88
C ARG A 245 11.65 -5.41 0.42
N ASP A 246 12.30 -6.10 -0.50
CA ASP A 246 12.26 -5.81 -1.93
C ASP A 246 11.53 -6.87 -2.75
N ALA A 247 11.07 -7.95 -2.13
CA ALA A 247 10.29 -8.99 -2.80
C ALA A 247 8.85 -8.56 -3.01
N ILE A 248 8.23 -7.92 -1.99
CA ILE A 248 6.85 -7.43 -2.03
C ILE A 248 6.83 -6.03 -2.63
N ARG A 249 6.57 -5.94 -3.92
CA ARG A 249 6.55 -4.66 -4.66
C ARG A 249 5.52 -4.67 -5.79
N PRO A 250 4.96 -3.48 -6.17
CA PRO A 250 3.87 -3.42 -7.16
C PRO A 250 4.31 -3.73 -8.58
N LYS A 251 5.60 -3.52 -8.89
CA LYS A 251 6.16 -3.81 -10.22
C LYS A 251 7.24 -4.87 -10.10
N ARG A 252 7.14 -5.93 -10.91
CA ARG A 252 8.10 -7.04 -10.93
C ARG A 252 8.30 -7.63 -9.53
N PRO A 253 7.23 -8.11 -8.86
CA PRO A 253 7.37 -8.79 -7.58
C PRO A 253 8.29 -10.00 -7.73
N LEU A 254 9.03 -10.30 -6.67
CA LEU A 254 9.83 -11.51 -6.65
C LEU A 254 8.95 -12.69 -6.23
N PRO A 255 9.32 -13.92 -6.64
CA PRO A 255 8.60 -15.11 -6.22
C PRO A 255 8.55 -15.23 -4.70
N ASP A 256 7.37 -15.54 -4.18
CA ASP A 256 7.12 -15.84 -2.78
C ASP A 256 6.27 -17.11 -2.73
N SER A 257 6.90 -18.23 -2.38
CA SER A 257 6.24 -19.55 -2.33
C SER A 257 5.21 -19.67 -1.21
N GLU A 258 5.23 -18.77 -0.25
CA GLU A 258 4.30 -18.76 0.88
C GLU A 258 3.14 -17.76 0.68
N PHE A 259 3.13 -17.03 -0.44
CA PHE A 259 2.00 -16.18 -0.79
C PHE A 259 0.87 -17.01 -1.40
N ASP A 260 -0.29 -16.97 -0.76
CA ASP A 260 -1.50 -17.65 -1.21
C ASP A 260 -2.54 -16.63 -1.72
N PRO A 261 -2.62 -16.39 -3.04
CA PRO A 261 -3.54 -15.43 -3.63
C PRO A 261 -4.96 -15.98 -3.76
N ARG A 262 -5.54 -16.52 -2.68
CA ARG A 262 -6.89 -17.06 -2.69
C ARG A 262 -7.91 -16.02 -3.13
N PRO A 263 -8.79 -16.37 -4.10
CA PRO A 263 -9.86 -15.48 -4.52
C PRO A 263 -10.83 -15.20 -3.36
N TYR A 264 -11.21 -13.93 -3.22
CA TYR A 264 -12.29 -13.43 -2.38
C TYR A 264 -13.25 -12.59 -3.22
N TYR A 265 -14.38 -12.23 -2.65
CA TYR A 265 -15.32 -11.38 -3.36
C TYR A 265 -14.70 -10.02 -3.64
N GLN A 266 -14.78 -9.58 -4.89
CA GLN A 266 -14.41 -8.24 -5.32
C GLN A 266 -15.55 -7.64 -6.13
N VAL A 267 -16.09 -6.51 -5.71
CA VAL A 267 -17.25 -5.87 -6.35
C VAL A 267 -17.05 -5.64 -7.86
N ARG A 268 -15.80 -5.52 -8.31
CA ARG A 268 -15.47 -5.29 -9.73
C ARG A 268 -14.96 -6.52 -10.47
N ALA A 269 -14.99 -7.70 -9.85
CA ALA A 269 -14.52 -8.95 -10.47
C ALA A 269 -15.28 -9.31 -11.75
N ALA A 270 -16.56 -8.95 -11.86
CA ALA A 270 -17.34 -9.18 -13.08
C ALA A 270 -16.75 -8.45 -14.30
N ARG A 271 -16.06 -7.32 -14.10
CA ARG A 271 -15.48 -6.51 -15.17
C ARG A 271 -14.01 -6.83 -15.45
N HIS A 272 -13.23 -7.09 -14.41
CA HIS A 272 -11.78 -7.19 -14.52
C HIS A 272 -11.22 -8.58 -14.19
N GLY A 273 -12.07 -9.52 -13.80
CA GLY A 273 -11.64 -10.75 -13.16
C GLY A 273 -11.15 -10.49 -11.74
N PHE A 274 -10.71 -11.53 -11.07
CA PHE A 274 -10.06 -11.41 -9.76
C PHE A 274 -8.69 -10.74 -9.90
N LEU A 275 -8.47 -9.68 -9.15
CA LEU A 275 -7.20 -8.95 -9.09
C LEU A 275 -6.45 -9.36 -7.81
N PRO A 276 -5.45 -10.23 -7.90
CA PRO A 276 -4.72 -10.67 -6.71
C PRO A 276 -3.84 -9.56 -6.15
N ASN A 277 -3.59 -9.64 -4.85
CA ASN A 277 -2.59 -8.79 -4.17
C ASN A 277 -2.81 -7.28 -4.26
N LEU A 278 -4.07 -6.86 -4.29
CA LEU A 278 -4.44 -5.46 -4.10
C LEU A 278 -4.12 -5.00 -2.67
N SER A 279 -4.25 -3.71 -2.40
CA SER A 279 -4.26 -3.18 -1.03
C SER A 279 -5.21 -3.99 -0.16
N VAL A 280 -4.85 -4.23 1.08
CA VAL A 280 -5.71 -4.90 2.06
C VAL A 280 -7.03 -4.16 2.29
N LEU A 281 -7.12 -2.88 1.90
CA LEU A 281 -8.39 -2.15 1.85
C LEU A 281 -9.43 -2.83 0.95
N ASP A 282 -9.00 -3.42 -0.18
CA ASP A 282 -9.90 -4.14 -1.07
C ASP A 282 -10.52 -5.35 -0.35
N LEU A 283 -9.71 -6.10 0.39
CA LEU A 283 -10.17 -7.21 1.22
C LEU A 283 -11.11 -6.74 2.33
N LEU A 284 -10.71 -5.69 3.08
CA LEU A 284 -11.48 -5.13 4.19
C LEU A 284 -12.86 -4.65 3.75
N PHE A 285 -12.95 -3.91 2.64
CA PHE A 285 -14.22 -3.34 2.18
C PHE A 285 -15.15 -4.36 1.54
N ASN A 286 -14.63 -5.46 1.00
CA ASN A 286 -15.43 -6.50 0.38
C ASN A 286 -15.82 -7.62 1.36
N GLU A 287 -14.94 -8.05 2.26
CA GLU A 287 -15.14 -9.19 3.16
C GLU A 287 -15.35 -8.78 4.63
N GLY A 288 -15.03 -7.53 4.97
CA GLY A 288 -15.18 -7.02 6.33
C GLY A 288 -14.36 -7.80 7.35
N PRO A 289 -14.96 -8.15 8.52
CA PRO A 289 -14.27 -8.89 9.59
C PRO A 289 -13.80 -10.28 9.14
N GLU A 290 -14.49 -10.89 8.16
CA GLU A 290 -14.10 -12.19 7.64
C GLU A 290 -12.82 -12.15 6.81
N GLY A 291 -12.34 -10.96 6.43
CA GLY A 291 -11.09 -10.77 5.70
C GLY A 291 -9.89 -11.48 6.32
N ILE A 292 -9.89 -11.70 7.64
CA ILE A 292 -8.83 -12.46 8.34
C ILE A 292 -8.64 -13.87 7.78
N PHE A 293 -9.66 -14.52 7.25
CA PHE A 293 -9.56 -15.87 6.71
C PHE A 293 -8.72 -15.97 5.42
N TRP A 294 -8.46 -14.86 4.77
CA TRP A 294 -7.59 -14.75 3.59
C TRP A 294 -6.16 -14.28 3.95
N LEU A 295 -5.92 -13.94 5.21
CA LEU A 295 -4.62 -13.53 5.73
C LEU A 295 -3.96 -14.67 6.56
#